data_9fd45f26719da9ab70681b884955dd34
#
_entry.id   9fd45f26719da9ab70681b884955dd34
#
_cell.length_a   1.000
_cell.length_b   1.000
_cell.length_c   1.000
_cell.angle_alpha   90.00
_cell.angle_beta   90.00
_cell.angle_gamma   90.00
#
_symmetry.space_group_name_H-M   'P 1'
#
loop_
_entity.id
_entity.type
_entity.pdbx_description
1 polymer ?
#
loop_
_entity_poly.entity_id
_entity_poly.type
_entity_poly.pdbx_seq_one_letter_code
_entity_poly.pdbx_strand_id
1 'polypeptide(L)'
;MKLNNLLYTLIASVLFISCEEEFLTEYPTSFITPKQITDASAINPDLQGGTVAGIYENIYKTGTGGTTNHDDFGQRGWDIATDMLSGDMVLGAKNYGWYSGYSELTSTVDYTSIRNYMPWRYYFRIINLSNIVIEGLGGRDNVPDSETGRHYLGQALTTRAYAYFYLTQLYQDGYDPSEPILPLYPDTATPNVAKSTAAEVFAFIEADCVAAKSLLSDYSRSSVSSADKYVASTVLAYTYGAQGKWAETATETAIVVNNSGLRVINKDEAVY
;
A
#
# COMPACT_ATOMS: atom_id res chain seq x y z
N MET A 1 -1.32 -52.23 46.45
CA MET A 1 -2.03 -51.80 45.19
C MET A 1 -2.19 -50.29 45.00
N LYS A 2 -2.16 -49.42 46.03
CA LYS A 2 -2.40 -47.97 45.90
C LYS A 2 -1.17 -47.15 45.49
N LEU A 3 0.06 -47.56 45.85
CA LEU A 3 1.27 -46.80 45.55
C LEU A 3 1.70 -46.89 44.09
N ASN A 4 1.58 -48.07 43.48
CA ASN A 4 1.91 -48.28 42.05
C ASN A 4 0.95 -47.51 41.11
N ASN A 5 -0.34 -47.43 41.47
CA ASN A 5 -1.29 -46.64 40.66
C ASN A 5 -1.00 -45.16 40.71
N LEU A 6 -0.55 -44.61 41.86
CA LEU A 6 -0.15 -43.24 42.00
C LEU A 6 1.10 -42.93 41.15
N LEU A 7 2.07 -43.84 41.11
CA LEU A 7 3.28 -43.72 40.30
C LEU A 7 2.95 -43.74 38.79
N TYR A 8 2.04 -44.59 38.34
CA TYR A 8 1.61 -44.62 36.95
C TYR A 8 0.83 -43.34 36.54
N THR A 9 0.02 -42.82 37.44
CA THR A 9 -0.71 -41.54 37.19
C THR A 9 0.26 -40.36 37.11
N LEU A 10 1.31 -40.33 37.95
CA LEU A 10 2.34 -39.31 37.92
C LEU A 10 3.19 -39.38 36.65
N ILE A 11 3.56 -40.58 36.19
CA ILE A 11 4.31 -40.77 34.94
C ILE A 11 3.44 -40.40 33.73
N ALA A 12 2.17 -40.73 33.74
CA ALA A 12 1.25 -40.36 32.67
C ALA A 12 1.05 -38.85 32.60
N SER A 13 0.97 -38.12 33.72
CA SER A 13 0.82 -36.65 33.71
C SER A 13 2.07 -35.90 33.20
N VAL A 14 3.27 -36.46 33.39
CA VAL A 14 4.51 -35.89 32.85
C VAL A 14 4.61 -36.01 31.32
N LEU A 15 3.99 -37.05 30.75
CA LEU A 15 3.98 -37.24 29.29
C LEU A 15 3.08 -36.24 28.52
N PHE A 16 2.17 -35.55 29.20
CA PHE A 16 1.30 -34.56 28.60
C PHE A 16 1.84 -33.11 28.64
N ILE A 17 3.00 -32.85 29.26
CA ILE A 17 3.59 -31.52 29.39
C ILE A 17 4.62 -31.21 28.26
N SER A 18 4.86 -32.18 27.36
CA SER A 18 5.99 -32.14 26.40
C SER A 18 5.63 -31.72 24.99
N CYS A 19 4.66 -30.84 24.79
CA CYS A 19 4.49 -30.18 23.49
C CYS A 19 4.40 -28.70 23.72
N GLU A 20 5.56 -28.04 23.79
CA GLU A 20 5.62 -26.60 23.50
C GLU A 20 5.39 -26.41 22.00
N GLU A 21 4.42 -25.57 21.65
CA GLU A 21 4.11 -25.23 20.23
C GLU A 21 5.35 -24.69 19.50
N GLU A 22 6.30 -24.08 20.20
CA GLU A 22 7.56 -23.59 19.65
C GLU A 22 8.44 -24.69 19.03
N PHE A 23 8.39 -25.93 19.55
CA PHE A 23 9.21 -27.04 19.02
C PHE A 23 8.78 -27.48 17.60
N LEU A 24 7.52 -27.21 17.22
CA LEU A 24 6.97 -27.55 15.90
C LEU A 24 7.06 -26.40 14.89
N THR A 25 7.55 -25.22 15.32
CA THR A 25 7.67 -24.05 14.46
C THR A 25 9.02 -24.06 13.77
N GLU A 26 9.11 -24.72 12.61
CA GLU A 26 10.29 -24.58 11.73
C GLU A 26 10.18 -23.32 10.88
N TYR A 27 11.17 -22.44 11.01
CA TYR A 27 11.31 -21.30 10.11
C TYR A 27 12.11 -21.71 8.86
N PRO A 28 11.70 -21.29 7.66
CA PRO A 28 12.49 -21.54 6.46
C PRO A 28 13.90 -20.99 6.62
N THR A 29 14.92 -21.80 6.29
CA THR A 29 16.33 -21.37 6.33
C THR A 29 16.82 -20.83 5.00
N SER A 30 16.05 -21.01 3.92
CA SER A 30 16.40 -20.60 2.57
C SER A 30 15.92 -19.19 2.19
N PHE A 31 15.02 -18.60 2.96
CA PHE A 31 14.52 -17.23 2.80
C PHE A 31 14.07 -16.66 4.14
N ILE A 32 14.07 -15.32 4.25
CA ILE A 32 13.62 -14.61 5.44
C ILE A 32 12.10 -14.39 5.32
N THR A 33 11.34 -14.80 6.32
CA THR A 33 9.89 -14.57 6.35
C THR A 33 9.54 -13.14 6.76
N PRO A 34 8.35 -12.62 6.39
CA PRO A 34 7.89 -11.32 6.89
C PRO A 34 7.93 -11.22 8.42
N LYS A 35 7.53 -12.29 9.13
CA LYS A 35 7.59 -12.33 10.60
C LYS A 35 9.02 -12.18 11.13
N GLN A 36 10.00 -12.86 10.54
CA GLN A 36 11.40 -12.72 10.94
C GLN A 36 11.93 -11.30 10.71
N ILE A 37 11.51 -10.65 9.61
CA ILE A 37 11.85 -9.23 9.36
C ILE A 37 11.20 -8.35 10.42
N THR A 38 9.93 -8.54 10.73
CA THR A 38 9.20 -7.78 11.75
C THR A 38 9.87 -7.91 13.12
N ASP A 39 10.14 -9.15 13.58
CA ASP A 39 10.77 -9.41 14.87
C ASP A 39 12.19 -8.78 14.96
N ALA A 40 12.98 -8.88 13.91
CA ALA A 40 14.31 -8.30 13.85
C ALA A 40 14.28 -6.76 13.74
N SER A 41 13.27 -6.20 13.09
CA SER A 41 13.12 -4.74 12.92
C SER A 41 12.73 -4.03 14.21
N ALA A 42 12.13 -4.73 15.16
CA ALA A 42 11.92 -4.21 16.52
C ALA A 42 13.25 -3.90 17.23
N ILE A 43 14.34 -4.59 16.85
CA ILE A 43 15.69 -4.38 17.38
C ILE A 43 16.48 -3.42 16.49
N ASN A 44 16.39 -3.56 15.17
CA ASN A 44 17.07 -2.75 14.20
C ASN A 44 16.12 -2.31 13.06
N PRO A 45 15.53 -1.11 13.15
CA PRO A 45 14.60 -0.56 12.15
C PRO A 45 15.19 -0.46 10.73
N ASP A 46 16.52 -0.38 10.58
CA ASP A 46 17.19 -0.28 9.28
C ASP A 46 16.94 -1.50 8.38
N LEU A 47 16.59 -2.64 8.98
CA LEU A 47 16.23 -3.86 8.23
C LEU A 47 14.99 -3.68 7.36
N GLN A 48 14.11 -2.72 7.70
CA GLN A 48 12.95 -2.39 6.87
C GLN A 48 13.31 -1.69 5.55
N GLY A 49 14.53 -1.19 5.40
CA GLY A 49 14.98 -0.53 4.16
C GLY A 49 14.81 -1.39 2.91
N GLY A 50 15.08 -2.69 3.02
CA GLY A 50 14.84 -3.64 1.92
C GLY A 50 13.36 -3.77 1.55
N THR A 51 12.47 -3.80 2.54
CA THR A 51 11.02 -3.89 2.33
C THR A 51 10.48 -2.59 1.71
N VAL A 52 10.93 -1.43 2.21
CA VAL A 52 10.58 -0.11 1.64
C VAL A 52 11.04 0.00 0.19
N ALA A 53 12.27 -0.42 -0.13
CA ALA A 53 12.76 -0.49 -1.50
C ALA A 53 11.89 -1.42 -2.38
N GLY A 54 11.43 -2.54 -1.82
CA GLY A 54 10.52 -3.48 -2.48
C GLY A 54 9.14 -2.87 -2.79
N ILE A 55 8.62 -1.94 -1.97
CA ILE A 55 7.40 -1.19 -2.28
C ILE A 55 7.62 -0.37 -3.57
N TYR A 56 8.69 0.41 -3.63
CA TYR A 56 9.00 1.24 -4.79
C TYR A 56 9.29 0.40 -6.04
N GLU A 57 10.03 -0.72 -5.90
CA GLU A 57 10.22 -1.66 -7.01
C GLU A 57 8.87 -2.16 -7.55
N ASN A 58 7.92 -2.49 -6.67
CA ASN A 58 6.60 -2.95 -7.09
C ASN A 58 5.83 -1.89 -7.90
N ILE A 59 6.06 -0.59 -7.64
CA ILE A 59 5.36 0.51 -8.32
C ILE A 59 5.71 0.57 -9.81
N TYR A 60 6.93 0.24 -10.21
CA TYR A 60 7.36 0.31 -11.62
C TYR A 60 7.60 -1.06 -12.29
N LYS A 61 7.60 -2.15 -11.52
CA LYS A 61 7.88 -3.49 -12.04
C LYS A 61 6.73 -3.99 -12.92
N THR A 62 7.09 -4.71 -13.99
CA THR A 62 6.13 -5.38 -14.87
C THR A 62 5.49 -6.60 -14.22
N GLY A 63 4.26 -6.94 -14.60
CA GLY A 63 3.55 -8.15 -14.15
C GLY A 63 3.01 -8.07 -12.72
N THR A 64 3.00 -6.91 -12.09
CA THR A 64 2.54 -6.74 -10.71
C THR A 64 1.01 -6.81 -10.56
N GLY A 65 0.26 -6.59 -11.63
CA GLY A 65 -1.17 -6.90 -11.73
C GLY A 65 -1.47 -8.38 -11.91
N GLY A 66 -0.43 -9.23 -12.02
CA GLY A 66 -0.54 -10.69 -12.05
C GLY A 66 -0.64 -11.30 -13.43
N THR A 67 -0.23 -10.58 -14.45
CA THR A 67 -0.21 -11.06 -15.85
C THR A 67 1.17 -10.91 -16.47
N THR A 68 1.32 -11.42 -17.70
CA THR A 68 2.48 -11.16 -18.55
C THR A 68 2.13 -10.22 -19.71
N ASN A 69 0.98 -9.56 -19.61
CA ASN A 69 0.48 -8.66 -20.63
C ASN A 69 1.32 -7.38 -20.72
N HIS A 70 1.39 -6.79 -21.90
CA HIS A 70 2.17 -5.57 -22.13
C HIS A 70 1.51 -4.31 -21.55
N ASP A 71 0.25 -4.38 -21.10
CA ASP A 71 -0.46 -3.34 -20.34
C ASP A 71 -0.30 -3.48 -18.82
N ASP A 72 0.40 -4.53 -18.34
CA ASP A 72 0.72 -4.77 -16.93
C ASP A 72 2.18 -4.41 -16.63
N PHE A 73 2.49 -3.12 -16.53
CA PHE A 73 3.84 -2.64 -16.25
C PHE A 73 3.88 -1.54 -15.17
N GLY A 74 3.28 -1.84 -14.05
CA GLY A 74 3.29 -1.01 -12.85
C GLY A 74 2.41 0.23 -12.98
N GLN A 75 2.67 1.25 -12.17
CA GLN A 75 1.86 2.46 -12.12
C GLN A 75 1.69 3.13 -13.48
N ARG A 76 2.75 3.15 -14.29
CA ARG A 76 2.67 3.78 -15.61
C ARG A 76 1.64 3.13 -16.54
N GLY A 77 1.44 1.80 -16.40
CA GLY A 77 0.39 1.09 -17.12
C GLY A 77 -1.01 1.57 -16.73
N TRP A 78 -1.20 1.83 -15.42
CA TRP A 78 -2.49 2.33 -14.91
C TRP A 78 -2.70 3.80 -15.22
N ASP A 79 -1.66 4.64 -15.21
CA ASP A 79 -1.75 6.04 -15.65
C ASP A 79 -2.24 6.12 -17.11
N ILE A 80 -1.64 5.32 -18.00
CA ILE A 80 -2.08 5.25 -19.42
C ILE A 80 -3.53 4.75 -19.52
N ALA A 81 -3.90 3.73 -18.74
CA ALA A 81 -5.27 3.20 -18.77
C ALA A 81 -6.28 4.25 -18.28
N THR A 82 -6.00 4.97 -17.21
CA THR A 82 -6.88 6.04 -16.69
C THR A 82 -6.94 7.25 -17.62
N ASP A 83 -5.83 7.64 -18.25
CA ASP A 83 -5.81 8.73 -19.25
C ASP A 83 -6.67 8.36 -20.48
N MET A 84 -6.71 7.07 -20.86
CA MET A 84 -7.61 6.62 -21.92
C MET A 84 -9.08 6.60 -21.50
N LEU A 85 -9.36 6.24 -20.23
CA LEU A 85 -10.72 6.23 -19.70
C LEU A 85 -11.28 7.66 -19.53
N SER A 86 -10.43 8.64 -19.17
CA SER A 86 -10.82 10.04 -19.04
C SER A 86 -10.92 10.77 -20.37
N GLY A 87 -10.33 10.23 -21.43
CA GLY A 87 -10.25 10.86 -22.74
C GLY A 87 -9.04 11.79 -22.94
N ASP A 88 -8.13 11.84 -21.96
CA ASP A 88 -6.89 12.63 -22.05
C ASP A 88 -5.87 11.98 -23.00
N MET A 89 -6.01 10.67 -23.23
CA MET A 89 -5.18 9.92 -24.16
C MET A 89 -6.04 9.12 -25.13
N VAL A 90 -5.62 9.04 -26.40
CA VAL A 90 -6.29 8.32 -27.46
C VAL A 90 -5.38 7.24 -28.04
N LEU A 91 -5.91 6.03 -28.22
CA LEU A 91 -5.21 4.95 -28.90
C LEU A 91 -5.22 5.20 -30.42
N GLY A 92 -4.08 5.64 -30.98
CA GLY A 92 -3.95 5.97 -32.39
C GLY A 92 -3.94 4.75 -33.33
N ALA A 93 -3.58 3.56 -32.84
CA ALA A 93 -3.59 2.31 -33.61
C ALA A 93 -3.74 1.10 -32.68
N LYS A 94 -4.49 0.10 -33.13
CA LYS A 94 -4.76 -1.13 -32.35
C LYS A 94 -3.76 -2.25 -32.69
N ASN A 95 -2.47 -1.99 -32.51
CA ASN A 95 -1.46 -3.02 -32.69
C ASN A 95 -1.53 -4.00 -31.51
N TYR A 96 -1.74 -5.27 -31.77
CA TYR A 96 -1.88 -6.34 -30.77
C TYR A 96 -3.06 -6.21 -29.78
N GLY A 97 -3.88 -5.16 -29.86
CA GLY A 97 -5.06 -4.98 -29.02
C GLY A 97 -4.80 -4.52 -27.58
N TRP A 98 -3.54 -4.21 -27.21
CA TRP A 98 -3.23 -3.64 -25.91
C TRP A 98 -3.92 -2.29 -25.73
N TYR A 99 -4.48 -2.06 -24.54
CA TYR A 99 -5.26 -0.87 -24.17
C TYR A 99 -6.58 -0.66 -24.94
N SER A 100 -6.90 -1.46 -25.97
CA SER A 100 -8.15 -1.26 -26.75
C SER A 100 -9.40 -1.35 -25.87
N GLY A 101 -9.41 -2.25 -24.88
CA GLY A 101 -10.54 -2.39 -23.95
C GLY A 101 -10.78 -1.14 -23.07
N TYR A 102 -9.74 -0.38 -22.73
CA TYR A 102 -9.88 0.89 -22.02
C TYR A 102 -10.33 2.01 -22.96
N SER A 103 -9.66 2.14 -24.12
CA SER A 103 -10.00 3.17 -25.12
C SER A 103 -11.43 3.02 -25.68
N GLU A 104 -11.95 1.81 -25.75
CA GLU A 104 -13.32 1.51 -26.23
C GLU A 104 -14.34 1.38 -25.10
N LEU A 105 -13.92 1.56 -23.85
CA LEU A 105 -14.74 1.41 -22.64
C LEU A 105 -15.37 0.01 -22.49
N THR A 106 -14.86 -1.00 -23.19
CA THR A 106 -15.39 -2.36 -23.13
C THR A 106 -14.93 -3.10 -21.86
N SER A 107 -13.76 -2.77 -21.33
CA SER A 107 -13.28 -3.36 -20.07
C SER A 107 -14.07 -2.89 -18.86
N THR A 108 -14.63 -1.68 -18.87
CA THR A 108 -15.37 -1.11 -17.73
C THR A 108 -16.78 -1.72 -17.57
N VAL A 109 -17.36 -2.27 -18.61
CA VAL A 109 -18.70 -2.89 -18.59
C VAL A 109 -18.66 -4.41 -18.47
N ASP A 110 -17.48 -5.03 -18.60
CA ASP A 110 -17.28 -6.47 -18.48
C ASP A 110 -16.58 -6.82 -17.17
N TYR A 111 -17.36 -7.22 -16.16
CA TYR A 111 -16.82 -7.60 -14.85
C TYR A 111 -15.90 -8.84 -14.89
N THR A 112 -15.91 -9.62 -15.98
CA THR A 112 -15.01 -10.77 -16.16
C THR A 112 -13.67 -10.37 -16.77
N SER A 113 -13.53 -9.13 -17.23
CA SER A 113 -12.29 -8.64 -17.81
C SER A 113 -11.16 -8.67 -16.78
N ILE A 114 -10.05 -9.32 -17.14
CA ILE A 114 -8.84 -9.35 -16.33
C ILE A 114 -8.34 -7.92 -16.00
N ARG A 115 -8.65 -6.94 -16.86
CA ARG A 115 -8.27 -5.53 -16.69
C ARG A 115 -8.94 -4.85 -15.48
N ASN A 116 -10.09 -5.38 -15.04
CA ASN A 116 -10.71 -4.92 -13.78
C ASN A 116 -10.04 -5.52 -12.54
N TYR A 117 -9.43 -6.70 -12.67
CA TYR A 117 -8.73 -7.36 -11.57
C TYR A 117 -7.28 -6.92 -11.41
N MET A 118 -6.59 -6.62 -12.50
CA MET A 118 -5.17 -6.24 -12.47
C MET A 118 -4.86 -5.06 -11.56
N PRO A 119 -5.54 -3.89 -11.65
CA PRO A 119 -5.30 -2.77 -10.76
C PRO A 119 -5.66 -3.09 -9.30
N TRP A 120 -6.73 -3.85 -9.06
CA TRP A 120 -7.07 -4.34 -7.73
C TRP A 120 -5.91 -5.09 -7.10
N ARG A 121 -5.40 -6.12 -7.77
CA ARG A 121 -4.26 -6.91 -7.30
C ARG A 121 -3.01 -6.06 -7.11
N TYR A 122 -2.74 -5.14 -8.02
CA TYR A 122 -1.58 -4.26 -7.98
C TYR A 122 -1.58 -3.38 -6.73
N TYR A 123 -2.65 -2.64 -6.49
CA TYR A 123 -2.72 -1.72 -5.35
C TYR A 123 -2.81 -2.45 -4.01
N PHE A 124 -3.56 -3.55 -3.91
CA PHE A 124 -3.58 -4.35 -2.69
C PHE A 124 -2.24 -5.02 -2.37
N ARG A 125 -1.41 -5.28 -3.36
CA ARG A 125 -0.04 -5.72 -3.13
C ARG A 125 0.81 -4.62 -2.53
N ILE A 126 0.69 -3.36 -2.98
CA ILE A 126 1.36 -2.21 -2.37
C ILE A 126 0.90 -2.04 -0.92
N ILE A 127 -0.41 -2.12 -0.66
CA ILE A 127 -0.98 -2.05 0.70
C ILE A 127 -0.36 -3.12 1.61
N ASN A 128 -0.30 -4.36 1.15
CA ASN A 128 0.28 -5.45 1.93
C ASN A 128 1.77 -5.24 2.23
N LEU A 129 2.56 -4.81 1.25
CA LEU A 129 3.98 -4.50 1.45
C LEU A 129 4.17 -3.34 2.43
N SER A 130 3.32 -2.31 2.34
CA SER A 130 3.31 -1.19 3.28
C SER A 130 2.95 -1.65 4.70
N ASN A 131 1.96 -2.54 4.84
CA ASN A 131 1.57 -3.11 6.13
C ASN A 131 2.71 -3.87 6.80
N ILE A 132 3.50 -4.64 6.04
CA ILE A 132 4.68 -5.35 6.57
C ILE A 132 5.68 -4.36 7.21
N VAL A 133 5.94 -3.23 6.55
CA VAL A 133 6.82 -2.18 7.10
C VAL A 133 6.21 -1.54 8.34
N ILE A 134 4.92 -1.17 8.26
CA ILE A 134 4.20 -0.50 9.35
C ILE A 134 4.18 -1.38 10.61
N GLU A 135 3.87 -2.66 10.46
CA GLU A 135 3.90 -3.62 11.58
C GLU A 135 5.30 -3.82 12.13
N GLY A 136 6.30 -3.96 11.25
CA GLY A 136 7.69 -4.11 11.64
C GLY A 136 8.26 -2.93 12.42
N LEU A 137 7.61 -1.77 12.30
CA LEU A 137 7.96 -0.53 13.02
C LEU A 137 6.99 -0.20 14.17
N GLY A 138 6.15 -1.14 14.58
CA GLY A 138 5.29 -1.01 15.75
C GLY A 138 3.89 -0.44 15.48
N GLY A 139 3.49 -0.33 14.21
CA GLY A 139 2.16 0.15 13.82
C GLY A 139 2.12 1.64 13.45
N ARG A 140 1.00 2.09 12.88
CA ARG A 140 0.81 3.48 12.42
C ARG A 140 1.03 4.53 13.50
N ASP A 141 0.53 4.25 14.70
CA ASP A 141 0.51 5.23 15.80
C ASP A 141 1.80 5.20 16.64
N ASN A 142 2.74 4.32 16.29
CA ASN A 142 4.07 4.29 16.88
C ASN A 142 4.96 5.37 16.24
N VAL A 143 5.82 5.99 17.06
CA VAL A 143 6.87 6.88 16.58
C VAL A 143 8.21 6.21 16.91
N PRO A 144 8.87 5.57 15.95
CA PRO A 144 10.17 4.94 16.18
C PRO A 144 11.19 5.93 16.74
N ASP A 145 12.02 5.50 17.68
CA ASP A 145 13.09 6.32 18.26
C ASP A 145 14.15 6.70 17.22
N SER A 146 14.45 5.80 16.30
CA SER A 146 15.42 6.03 15.23
C SER A 146 14.86 6.93 14.13
N GLU A 147 15.67 7.83 13.61
CA GLU A 147 15.35 8.69 12.47
C GLU A 147 14.99 7.85 11.23
N THR A 148 15.79 6.84 10.91
CA THR A 148 15.55 5.91 9.80
C THR A 148 14.22 5.19 9.94
N GLY A 149 13.88 4.70 11.13
CA GLY A 149 12.60 4.05 11.41
C GLY A 149 11.42 4.99 11.18
N ARG A 150 11.51 6.26 11.65
CA ARG A 150 10.47 7.27 11.39
C ARG A 150 10.28 7.52 9.90
N HIS A 151 11.39 7.66 9.16
CA HIS A 151 11.33 7.89 7.72
C HIS A 151 10.74 6.70 6.96
N TYR A 152 11.10 5.47 7.32
CA TYR A 152 10.51 4.28 6.69
C TYR A 152 9.02 4.12 7.01
N LEU A 153 8.61 4.37 8.24
CA LEU A 153 7.20 4.35 8.62
C LEU A 153 6.41 5.41 7.84
N GLY A 154 6.92 6.63 7.74
CA GLY A 154 6.29 7.70 6.98
C GLY A 154 6.16 7.37 5.49
N GLN A 155 7.18 6.77 4.89
CA GLN A 155 7.13 6.32 3.50
C GLN A 155 6.10 5.20 3.29
N ALA A 156 6.05 4.21 4.19
CA ALA A 156 5.08 3.12 4.10
C ALA A 156 3.63 3.60 4.26
N LEU A 157 3.37 4.53 5.18
CA LEU A 157 2.06 5.16 5.35
C LEU A 157 1.66 5.94 4.09
N THR A 158 2.59 6.71 3.51
CA THR A 158 2.33 7.45 2.27
C THR A 158 1.98 6.52 1.11
N THR A 159 2.72 5.43 0.94
CA THR A 159 2.47 4.47 -0.16
C THR A 159 1.19 3.67 0.05
N ARG A 160 0.81 3.37 1.30
CA ARG A 160 -0.48 2.73 1.61
C ARG A 160 -1.65 3.67 1.31
N ALA A 161 -1.56 4.92 1.75
CA ALA A 161 -2.55 5.96 1.45
C ALA A 161 -2.71 6.18 -0.06
N TYR A 162 -1.59 6.29 -0.78
CA TYR A 162 -1.56 6.37 -2.24
C TYR A 162 -2.30 5.21 -2.91
N ALA A 163 -2.03 3.98 -2.51
CA ALA A 163 -2.66 2.79 -3.10
C ALA A 163 -4.18 2.77 -2.84
N TYR A 164 -4.61 3.08 -1.61
CA TYR A 164 -6.04 3.21 -1.30
C TYR A 164 -6.70 4.34 -2.08
N PHE A 165 -6.06 5.50 -2.20
CA PHE A 165 -6.59 6.60 -2.98
C PHE A 165 -6.89 6.19 -4.44
N TYR A 166 -5.94 5.54 -5.13
CA TYR A 166 -6.18 5.07 -6.50
C TYR A 166 -7.27 4.00 -6.58
N LEU A 167 -7.38 3.12 -5.59
CA LEU A 167 -8.49 2.17 -5.52
C LEU A 167 -9.85 2.88 -5.41
N THR A 168 -9.93 3.99 -4.64
CA THR A 168 -11.18 4.76 -4.57
C THR A 168 -11.56 5.37 -5.91
N GLN A 169 -10.57 5.80 -6.72
CA GLN A 169 -10.84 6.38 -8.03
C GLN A 169 -11.30 5.34 -9.07
N LEU A 170 -10.91 4.08 -8.90
CA LEU A 170 -11.19 3.00 -9.86
C LEU A 170 -12.44 2.18 -9.50
N TYR A 171 -12.85 2.13 -8.21
CA TYR A 171 -13.85 1.18 -7.74
C TYR A 171 -15.01 1.82 -6.98
N GLN A 172 -15.24 3.12 -7.17
CA GLN A 172 -16.45 3.82 -6.74
C GLN A 172 -16.98 4.72 -7.87
N ASP A 173 -18.25 5.04 -7.82
CA ASP A 173 -18.92 5.94 -8.75
C ASP A 173 -19.18 7.30 -8.07
N GLY A 174 -18.09 8.07 -7.85
CA GLY A 174 -18.14 9.30 -7.10
C GLY A 174 -18.16 9.08 -5.57
N TYR A 175 -18.00 10.16 -4.81
CA TYR A 175 -17.96 10.11 -3.35
C TYR A 175 -19.36 10.15 -2.73
N ASP A 176 -19.81 9.02 -2.18
CA ASP A 176 -20.94 8.94 -1.24
C ASP A 176 -20.40 8.38 0.08
N PRO A 177 -20.42 9.17 1.19
CA PRO A 177 -19.82 8.74 2.46
C PRO A 177 -20.40 7.45 3.04
N SER A 178 -21.63 7.09 2.67
CA SER A 178 -22.33 5.90 3.17
C SER A 178 -22.14 4.66 2.32
N GLU A 179 -21.62 4.78 1.10
CA GLU A 179 -21.48 3.66 0.17
C GLU A 179 -20.33 2.73 0.58
N PRO A 180 -20.55 1.40 0.67
CA PRO A 180 -19.49 0.43 0.87
C PRO A 180 -18.63 0.27 -0.40
N ILE A 181 -17.38 0.74 -0.37
CA ILE A 181 -16.53 0.78 -1.57
C ILE A 181 -15.37 -0.23 -1.57
N LEU A 182 -14.59 -0.31 -0.50
CA LEU A 182 -13.35 -1.11 -0.43
C LEU A 182 -13.21 -1.80 0.92
N PRO A 183 -12.64 -3.01 0.98
CA PRO A 183 -12.20 -3.59 2.25
C PRO A 183 -10.98 -2.83 2.79
N LEU A 184 -10.93 -2.60 4.11
CA LEU A 184 -9.79 -2.02 4.78
C LEU A 184 -8.94 -3.12 5.42
N TYR A 185 -7.65 -3.09 5.12
CA TYR A 185 -6.63 -3.95 5.72
C TYR A 185 -5.60 -3.08 6.45
N PRO A 186 -5.81 -2.82 7.75
CA PRO A 186 -4.90 -1.99 8.55
C PRO A 186 -3.56 -2.68 8.84
N ASP A 187 -3.51 -4.00 8.72
CA ASP A 187 -2.38 -4.87 9.04
C ASP A 187 -2.35 -6.10 8.12
N THR A 188 -1.34 -6.98 8.29
CA THR A 188 -1.18 -8.20 7.50
C THR A 188 -2.00 -9.38 8.04
N ALA A 189 -2.46 -9.29 9.29
CA ALA A 189 -3.20 -10.35 9.97
C ALA A 189 -4.72 -10.26 9.76
N THR A 190 -5.22 -9.09 9.32
CA THR A 190 -6.65 -8.87 9.07
C THR A 190 -7.15 -9.84 8.01
N PRO A 191 -8.12 -10.73 8.34
CA PRO A 191 -8.69 -11.67 7.37
C PRO A 191 -9.52 -10.93 6.32
N ASN A 192 -10.01 -11.65 5.32
CA ASN A 192 -10.94 -11.09 4.35
C ASN A 192 -12.16 -10.49 5.05
N VAL A 193 -12.36 -9.19 4.85
CA VAL A 193 -13.43 -8.40 5.45
C VAL A 193 -14.39 -7.87 4.39
N ALA A 194 -15.59 -7.50 4.82
CA ALA A 194 -16.53 -6.79 3.96
C ALA A 194 -15.98 -5.42 3.54
N LYS A 195 -16.58 -4.82 2.52
CA LYS A 195 -16.27 -3.46 2.13
C LYS A 195 -16.63 -2.49 3.28
N SER A 196 -15.72 -1.58 3.56
CA SER A 196 -15.95 -0.41 4.42
C SER A 196 -16.59 0.72 3.61
N THR A 197 -17.26 1.62 4.29
CA THR A 197 -17.88 2.80 3.68
C THR A 197 -16.83 3.75 3.11
N ALA A 198 -17.22 4.57 2.14
CA ALA A 198 -16.31 5.60 1.61
C ALA A 198 -15.80 6.52 2.72
N ALA A 199 -16.66 6.93 3.66
CA ALA A 199 -16.25 7.74 4.81
C ALA A 199 -15.11 7.09 5.61
N GLU A 200 -15.20 5.79 5.90
CA GLU A 200 -14.17 5.04 6.64
C GLU A 200 -12.87 4.91 5.83
N VAL A 201 -12.98 4.61 4.53
CA VAL A 201 -11.80 4.47 3.65
C VAL A 201 -11.07 5.81 3.51
N PHE A 202 -11.79 6.89 3.25
CA PHE A 202 -11.18 8.22 3.12
C PHE A 202 -10.57 8.71 4.44
N ALA A 203 -11.24 8.47 5.58
CA ALA A 203 -10.67 8.77 6.90
C ALA A 203 -9.38 7.98 7.18
N PHE A 204 -9.30 6.72 6.72
CA PHE A 204 -8.10 5.90 6.85
C PHE A 204 -6.93 6.48 6.03
N ILE A 205 -7.20 6.91 4.79
CA ILE A 205 -6.21 7.56 3.91
C ILE A 205 -5.73 8.88 4.54
N GLU A 206 -6.65 9.73 5.02
CA GLU A 206 -6.34 10.99 5.68
C GLU A 206 -5.43 10.78 6.88
N ALA A 207 -5.76 9.80 7.75
CA ALA A 207 -4.97 9.49 8.94
C ALA A 207 -3.54 9.04 8.59
N ASP A 208 -3.38 8.18 7.58
CA ASP A 208 -2.07 7.75 7.12
C ASP A 208 -1.24 8.93 6.57
N CYS A 209 -1.85 9.80 5.75
CA CYS A 209 -1.15 10.96 5.21
C CYS A 209 -0.73 11.97 6.30
N VAL A 210 -1.59 12.23 7.28
CA VAL A 210 -1.28 13.14 8.40
C VAL A 210 -0.13 12.61 9.24
N ALA A 211 -0.15 11.32 9.59
CA ALA A 211 0.94 10.67 10.31
C ALA A 211 2.24 10.69 9.50
N ALA A 212 2.17 10.36 8.22
CA ALA A 212 3.32 10.36 7.32
C ALA A 212 3.99 11.74 7.21
N LYS A 213 3.22 12.81 7.09
CA LYS A 213 3.74 14.19 7.04
C LYS A 213 4.54 14.55 8.29
N SER A 214 4.08 14.13 9.46
CA SER A 214 4.77 14.34 10.72
C SER A 214 6.08 13.55 10.78
N LEU A 215 6.03 12.25 10.44
CA LEU A 215 7.19 11.35 10.47
C LEU A 215 8.27 11.72 9.44
N LEU A 216 7.86 12.35 8.33
CA LEU A 216 8.75 12.79 7.24
C LEU A 216 9.10 14.28 7.31
N SER A 217 8.84 14.95 8.44
CA SER A 217 9.01 16.41 8.56
C SER A 217 10.44 16.88 8.29
N ASP A 218 11.43 16.10 8.71
CA ASP A 218 12.87 16.31 8.56
C ASP A 218 13.51 15.46 7.45
N TYR A 219 12.71 14.62 6.76
CA TYR A 219 13.21 13.77 5.68
C TYR A 219 13.43 14.54 4.38
N SER A 220 14.63 14.42 3.82
CA SER A 220 14.98 14.90 2.48
C SER A 220 15.26 13.71 1.58
N ARG A 221 14.39 13.49 0.60
CA ARG A 221 14.54 12.36 -0.33
C ARG A 221 15.77 12.54 -1.24
N SER A 222 16.53 11.47 -1.42
CA SER A 222 17.66 11.42 -2.37
C SER A 222 17.23 11.21 -3.82
N SER A 223 16.01 10.75 -4.05
CA SER A 223 15.44 10.47 -5.37
C SER A 223 13.98 10.90 -5.43
N VAL A 224 13.56 11.39 -6.59
CA VAL A 224 12.16 11.72 -6.88
C VAL A 224 11.23 10.49 -6.81
N SER A 225 11.78 9.28 -6.86
CA SER A 225 11.02 8.04 -6.74
C SER A 225 10.64 7.68 -5.29
N SER A 226 11.19 8.38 -4.29
CA SER A 226 10.86 8.15 -2.88
C SER A 226 9.79 9.13 -2.40
N ALA A 227 8.94 8.68 -1.48
CA ALA A 227 7.93 9.54 -0.87
C ALA A 227 8.55 10.39 0.25
N ASP A 228 8.27 11.68 0.22
CA ASP A 228 8.53 12.66 1.27
C ASP A 228 7.22 13.26 1.80
N LYS A 229 7.32 14.21 2.72
CA LYS A 229 6.15 14.92 3.25
C LYS A 229 5.30 15.63 2.18
N TYR A 230 5.90 16.02 1.06
CA TYR A 230 5.18 16.68 -0.03
C TYR A 230 4.40 15.69 -0.88
N VAL A 231 4.89 14.46 -1.04
CA VAL A 231 4.10 13.38 -1.64
C VAL A 231 2.90 13.03 -0.76
N ALA A 232 3.09 12.92 0.56
CA ALA A 232 1.99 12.71 1.50
C ALA A 232 0.96 13.86 1.45
N SER A 233 1.40 15.13 1.40
CA SER A 233 0.51 16.29 1.21
C SER A 233 -0.22 16.26 -0.12
N THR A 234 0.42 15.78 -1.20
CA THR A 234 -0.23 15.66 -2.52
C THR A 234 -1.34 14.61 -2.49
N VAL A 235 -1.08 13.43 -1.92
CA VAL A 235 -2.10 12.39 -1.75
C VAL A 235 -3.26 12.89 -0.89
N LEU A 236 -2.95 13.63 0.19
CA LEU A 236 -3.96 14.22 1.07
C LEU A 236 -4.80 15.29 0.35
N ALA A 237 -4.17 16.14 -0.47
CA ALA A 237 -4.88 17.11 -1.29
C ALA A 237 -5.86 16.43 -2.27
N TYR A 238 -5.42 15.38 -2.95
CA TYR A 238 -6.28 14.60 -3.82
C TYR A 238 -7.43 13.93 -3.06
N THR A 239 -7.14 13.41 -1.87
CA THR A 239 -8.12 12.78 -0.98
C THR A 239 -9.20 13.77 -0.56
N TYR A 240 -8.83 14.98 -0.19
CA TYR A 240 -9.78 16.06 0.13
C TYR A 240 -10.56 16.52 -1.10
N GLY A 241 -9.89 16.67 -2.24
CA GLY A 241 -10.53 17.05 -3.51
C GLY A 241 -11.62 16.08 -3.95
N ALA A 242 -11.35 14.77 -3.84
CA ALA A 242 -12.31 13.73 -4.16
C ALA A 242 -13.57 13.75 -3.26
N GLN A 243 -13.46 14.30 -2.05
CA GLN A 243 -14.58 14.49 -1.12
C GLN A 243 -15.27 15.87 -1.26
N GLY A 244 -14.78 16.75 -2.14
CA GLY A 244 -15.27 18.12 -2.26
C GLY A 244 -14.84 19.07 -1.12
N LYS A 245 -13.86 18.68 -0.31
CA LYS A 245 -13.26 19.49 0.78
C LYS A 245 -12.26 20.50 0.19
N TRP A 246 -12.77 21.50 -0.54
CA TRP A 246 -11.93 22.40 -1.36
C TRP A 246 -10.99 23.29 -0.55
N ALA A 247 -11.36 23.70 0.67
CA ALA A 247 -10.52 24.52 1.53
C ALA A 247 -9.29 23.74 2.02
N GLU A 248 -9.47 22.51 2.44
CA GLU A 248 -8.42 21.58 2.84
C GLU A 248 -7.53 21.22 1.64
N THR A 249 -8.13 20.97 0.48
CA THR A 249 -7.42 20.75 -0.79
C THR A 249 -6.49 21.92 -1.11
N ALA A 250 -7.00 23.13 -1.04
CA ALA A 250 -6.21 24.34 -1.31
C ALA A 250 -5.07 24.50 -0.32
N THR A 251 -5.29 24.20 0.96
CA THR A 251 -4.27 24.25 2.02
C THR A 251 -3.13 23.28 1.73
N GLU A 252 -3.44 22.00 1.48
CA GLU A 252 -2.42 21.00 1.20
C GLU A 252 -1.68 21.27 -0.12
N THR A 253 -2.40 21.69 -1.14
CA THR A 253 -1.80 22.09 -2.43
C THR A 253 -0.82 23.25 -2.25
N ALA A 254 -1.19 24.29 -1.47
CA ALA A 254 -0.31 25.42 -1.19
C ALA A 254 0.98 24.99 -0.47
N ILE A 255 0.92 24.01 0.43
CA ILE A 255 2.11 23.44 1.08
C ILE A 255 3.08 22.87 0.03
N VAL A 256 2.56 22.10 -0.92
CA VAL A 256 3.38 21.48 -1.98
C VAL A 256 3.95 22.54 -2.90
N VAL A 257 3.11 23.42 -3.45
CA VAL A 257 3.51 24.42 -4.45
C VAL A 257 4.54 25.40 -3.88
N ASN A 258 4.36 25.84 -2.64
CA ASN A 258 5.21 26.90 -2.07
C ASN A 258 6.48 26.38 -1.40
N ASN A 259 6.50 25.10 -0.95
CA ASN A 259 7.58 24.64 -0.07
C ASN A 259 8.36 23.43 -0.61
N SER A 260 7.87 22.73 -1.65
CA SER A 260 8.55 21.51 -2.15
C SER A 260 9.82 21.80 -2.96
N GLY A 261 10.02 23.04 -3.42
CA GLY A 261 11.07 23.39 -4.37
C GLY A 261 10.80 22.88 -5.80
N LEU A 262 9.69 22.20 -6.02
CA LEU A 262 9.26 21.75 -7.35
C LEU A 262 8.61 22.94 -8.09
N ARG A 263 8.73 22.93 -9.41
CA ARG A 263 8.10 23.92 -10.28
C ARG A 263 7.34 23.24 -11.41
N VAL A 264 6.38 23.94 -11.96
CA VAL A 264 5.76 23.52 -13.21
C VAL A 264 6.82 23.61 -14.32
N ILE A 265 7.01 22.53 -15.04
CA ILE A 265 7.88 22.50 -16.22
C ILE A 265 7.15 23.09 -17.42
N ASN A 266 7.89 23.74 -18.32
CA ASN A 266 7.32 24.24 -19.56
C ASN A 266 7.23 23.12 -20.62
N LYS A 267 6.55 23.40 -21.74
CA LYS A 267 6.33 22.42 -22.79
C LYS A 267 7.62 21.82 -23.36
N ASP A 268 8.66 22.66 -23.48
CA ASP A 268 9.93 22.23 -24.11
C ASP A 268 10.72 21.31 -23.17
N GLU A 269 10.55 21.48 -21.85
CA GLU A 269 11.13 20.62 -20.82
C GLU A 269 10.38 19.29 -20.67
N ALA A 270 9.13 19.21 -21.08
CA ALA A 270 8.30 18.00 -20.95
C ALA A 270 8.57 16.95 -22.05
N VAL A 271 9.38 17.27 -23.05
CA VAL A 271 9.58 16.45 -24.26
C VAL A 271 10.82 15.55 -24.17
N TYR A 272 11.54 15.54 -23.04
CA TYR A 272 12.77 14.75 -22.86
C TYR A 272 12.70 13.78 -21.71
#